data_801a32bae68e21491469625f7329afd6
#
_entry.id   801a32bae68e21491469625f7329afd6
#
_cell.length_a   1.000
_cell.length_b   1.000
_cell.length_c   1.000
_cell.angle_alpha   90.00
_cell.angle_beta   90.00
_cell.angle_gamma   90.00
#
_symmetry.space_group_name_H-M   'P 1'
#
loop_
_entity.id
_entity.type
_entity.pdbx_description
1 polymer ?
#
loop_
_entity_poly.entity_id
_entity_poly.type
_entity_poly.pdbx_seq_one_letter_code
_entity_poly.pdbx_strand_id
1 'polypeptide(L)'
;MKKIFSILGICITLIVVLGCKPNNAETKQLECTRKIPIEVSLPTDLATELNSFIVSDFKDAKGMIKVFDMETGKLKYQLAPKGEAKDEVLEASNFELLKDNEETWLYVYDLGKGKLLKYDFGNLANNSNPTQIDKLKSNDRYYCINNIGKGYAALGVFENHKFDLLNDSLKKYSTYGSYLPNKEKVSNKMIDAMANFGRSVVSSDKKILVNFSFASGVLRFYDIKDGTLIHRKDAVVKPMNYKVKNDDYQLQDGLGFLDAAISDNYVYALYSGEKENFNAPMPTASYVYKYDYQGNLKDVYHLDKATFTLAVKNDDSQLFTIVDDPNSKIFVYNLK
;
A
#
# COMPACT_ATOMS: atom_id res chain seq x y z
N MET A 1 -43.28 -62.35 21.63
CA MET A 1 -43.30 -60.90 21.58
C MET A 1 -41.97 -60.37 22.16
N LYS A 2 -41.03 -60.09 21.31
CA LYS A 2 -39.71 -59.49 21.70
C LYS A 2 -39.70 -58.08 21.29
N LYS A 3 -39.57 -57.12 22.27
CA LYS A 3 -39.41 -55.69 22.05
C LYS A 3 -37.94 -55.42 21.72
N ILE A 4 -37.68 -54.84 20.54
CA ILE A 4 -36.37 -54.36 20.12
C ILE A 4 -36.31 -52.88 20.53
N PHE A 5 -35.42 -52.52 21.47
CA PHE A 5 -35.07 -51.14 21.81
C PHE A 5 -34.00 -50.69 20.81
N SER A 6 -34.34 -49.71 19.99
CA SER A 6 -33.40 -48.99 19.14
C SER A 6 -32.79 -47.85 19.95
N ILE A 7 -31.48 -47.91 20.22
CA ILE A 7 -30.70 -46.82 20.84
C ILE A 7 -30.20 -45.94 19.71
N LEU A 8 -30.80 -44.79 19.59
CA LEU A 8 -30.35 -43.73 18.67
C LEU A 8 -29.18 -42.95 19.32
N GLY A 9 -27.97 -43.28 18.91
CA GLY A 9 -26.77 -42.56 19.37
C GLY A 9 -26.70 -41.20 18.71
N ILE A 10 -26.90 -40.13 19.47
CA ILE A 10 -26.68 -38.75 19.04
C ILE A 10 -25.15 -38.46 19.16
N CYS A 11 -24.46 -38.50 18.02
CA CYS A 11 -23.10 -37.95 17.94
C CYS A 11 -23.17 -36.40 17.98
N ILE A 12 -22.94 -35.83 19.15
CA ILE A 12 -22.70 -34.42 19.30
C ILE A 12 -21.26 -34.13 18.83
N THR A 13 -21.14 -33.67 17.60
CA THR A 13 -19.84 -33.15 17.09
C THR A 13 -19.57 -31.83 17.77
N LEU A 14 -18.69 -31.82 18.77
CA LEU A 14 -18.19 -30.64 19.43
C LEU A 14 -17.31 -29.89 18.42
N ILE A 15 -17.86 -28.89 17.73
CA ILE A 15 -17.08 -27.95 16.95
C ILE A 15 -16.33 -27.07 17.95
N VAL A 16 -15.08 -27.43 18.23
CA VAL A 16 -14.16 -26.55 18.94
C VAL A 16 -13.82 -25.40 17.98
N VAL A 17 -14.53 -24.30 18.10
CA VAL A 17 -14.12 -23.02 17.52
C VAL A 17 -12.85 -22.61 18.29
N LEU A 18 -11.70 -22.99 17.75
CA LEU A 18 -10.43 -22.41 18.14
C LEU A 18 -10.46 -20.92 17.73
N GLY A 19 -11.01 -20.10 18.62
CA GLY A 19 -10.84 -18.65 18.53
C GLY A 19 -9.34 -18.38 18.58
N CYS A 20 -8.74 -17.99 17.45
CA CYS A 20 -7.41 -17.41 17.45
C CYS A 20 -7.45 -16.20 18.39
N LYS A 21 -6.87 -16.36 19.58
CA LYS A 21 -6.51 -15.20 20.43
C LYS A 21 -5.64 -14.30 19.54
N PRO A 22 -5.86 -12.98 19.49
CA PRO A 22 -4.93 -12.08 18.84
C PRO A 22 -3.56 -12.36 19.45
N ASN A 23 -2.56 -12.63 18.63
CA ASN A 23 -1.18 -12.75 19.06
C ASN A 23 -0.85 -11.45 19.81
N ASN A 24 -0.63 -11.52 21.13
CA ASN A 24 -0.15 -10.42 21.94
C ASN A 24 1.35 -10.24 21.58
N ALA A 25 1.64 -9.73 20.40
CA ALA A 25 2.99 -9.28 20.09
C ALA A 25 3.27 -8.08 21.01
N GLU A 26 4.35 -8.18 21.77
CA GLU A 26 4.81 -7.08 22.60
C GLU A 26 5.17 -5.88 21.72
N THR A 27 4.69 -4.69 22.08
CA THR A 27 5.00 -3.48 21.33
C THR A 27 6.40 -3.00 21.67
N LYS A 28 7.26 -2.94 20.67
CA LYS A 28 8.65 -2.46 20.78
C LYS A 28 8.70 -0.96 20.51
N GLN A 29 9.28 -0.19 21.42
CA GLN A 29 9.51 1.24 21.18
C GLN A 29 10.68 1.42 20.23
N LEU A 30 10.49 2.28 19.21
CA LEU A 30 11.57 2.68 18.30
C LEU A 30 11.79 4.18 18.40
N GLU A 31 13.04 4.54 18.67
CA GLU A 31 13.49 5.93 18.70
C GLU A 31 14.27 6.25 17.41
N CYS A 32 14.04 7.45 16.92
CA CYS A 32 14.75 7.96 15.74
C CYS A 32 16.24 8.06 16.03
N THR A 33 17.06 7.32 15.27
CA THR A 33 18.52 7.29 15.43
C THR A 33 19.26 8.33 14.60
N ARG A 34 18.65 8.78 13.47
CA ARG A 34 19.23 9.78 12.56
C ARG A 34 18.12 10.51 11.83
N LYS A 35 18.37 11.79 11.55
CA LYS A 35 17.51 12.65 10.72
C LYS A 35 18.29 13.13 9.51
N ILE A 36 17.74 12.92 8.33
CA ILE A 36 18.37 13.29 7.05
C ILE A 36 17.51 14.40 6.42
N PRO A 37 18.03 15.63 6.29
CA PRO A 37 17.30 16.72 5.67
C PRO A 37 17.12 16.45 4.17
N ILE A 38 15.92 16.69 3.65
CA ILE A 38 15.58 16.64 2.23
C ILE A 38 14.80 17.88 1.83
N GLU A 39 14.89 18.27 0.56
CA GLU A 39 14.16 19.43 0.05
C GLU A 39 12.93 18.99 -0.74
N VAL A 40 11.77 19.03 -0.08
CA VAL A 40 10.47 18.70 -0.66
C VAL A 40 9.41 19.68 -0.20
N SER A 41 8.38 19.90 -1.02
CA SER A 41 7.32 20.89 -0.77
C SER A 41 6.05 20.26 -0.18
N LEU A 42 5.63 19.09 -0.72
CA LEU A 42 4.51 18.28 -0.23
C LEU A 42 4.78 16.81 -0.51
N PRO A 43 5.57 16.15 0.34
CA PRO A 43 5.84 14.73 0.17
C PRO A 43 4.58 13.92 0.44
N THR A 44 4.32 12.91 -0.40
CA THR A 44 3.13 12.07 -0.29
C THR A 44 3.45 10.57 -0.23
N ASP A 45 4.64 10.17 -0.65
CA ASP A 45 5.07 8.77 -0.67
C ASP A 45 6.59 8.66 -0.56
N LEU A 46 7.08 7.52 -0.03
CA LEU A 46 8.48 7.25 0.19
C LEU A 46 8.83 5.81 -0.18
N ALA A 47 9.93 5.60 -0.88
CA ALA A 47 10.55 4.29 -1.06
C ALA A 47 12.08 4.39 -0.99
N THR A 48 12.75 3.23 -0.94
CA THR A 48 14.21 3.12 -0.92
C THR A 48 14.69 2.11 -1.96
N GLU A 49 15.71 2.46 -2.73
CA GLU A 49 16.40 1.55 -3.64
C GLU A 49 17.79 2.09 -4.00
N LEU A 50 18.78 1.21 -4.22
CA LEU A 50 20.15 1.54 -4.68
C LEU A 50 20.77 2.73 -3.91
N ASN A 51 20.75 2.69 -2.58
CA ASN A 51 21.25 3.75 -1.70
C ASN A 51 20.61 5.14 -1.98
N SER A 52 19.34 5.14 -2.37
CA SER A 52 18.58 6.35 -2.63
C SER A 52 17.24 6.32 -1.91
N PHE A 53 16.76 7.51 -1.51
CA PHE A 53 15.36 7.72 -1.20
C PHE A 53 14.64 8.20 -2.45
N ILE A 54 13.49 7.66 -2.71
CA ILE A 54 12.57 8.10 -3.77
C ILE A 54 11.36 8.69 -3.07
N VAL A 55 11.07 9.96 -3.35
CA VAL A 55 9.99 10.70 -2.70
C VAL A 55 9.06 11.26 -3.77
N SER A 56 7.76 11.03 -3.63
CA SER A 56 6.76 11.77 -4.40
C SER A 56 6.55 13.14 -3.77
N ASP A 57 6.76 14.22 -4.54
CA ASP A 57 6.55 15.61 -4.14
C ASP A 57 5.44 16.23 -5.00
N PHE A 58 4.22 16.19 -4.54
CA PHE A 58 3.02 16.56 -5.32
C PHE A 58 3.00 18.02 -5.80
N LYS A 59 3.69 18.93 -5.11
CA LYS A 59 3.71 20.36 -5.47
C LYS A 59 4.88 20.78 -6.35
N ASP A 60 5.91 19.96 -6.51
CA ASP A 60 7.08 20.37 -7.30
C ASP A 60 6.83 20.18 -8.80
N ALA A 61 6.70 21.30 -9.51
CA ALA A 61 6.45 21.28 -10.95
C ALA A 61 7.68 20.83 -11.77
N LYS A 62 8.90 20.90 -11.23
CA LYS A 62 10.13 20.49 -11.93
C LYS A 62 10.32 18.99 -11.97
N GLY A 63 9.72 18.28 -10.99
CA GLY A 63 9.76 16.82 -10.93
C GLY A 63 8.99 16.32 -9.73
N MET A 64 7.85 15.69 -10.00
CA MET A 64 6.97 15.15 -8.95
C MET A 64 7.57 13.92 -8.26
N ILE A 65 8.60 13.30 -8.85
CA ILE A 65 9.39 12.23 -8.22
C ILE A 65 10.82 12.74 -8.03
N LYS A 66 11.28 12.75 -6.79
CA LYS A 66 12.62 13.16 -6.39
C LYS A 66 13.43 11.98 -5.90
N VAL A 67 14.66 11.90 -6.34
CA VAL A 67 15.62 10.88 -5.90
C VAL A 67 16.73 11.55 -5.12
N PHE A 68 16.89 11.17 -3.86
CA PHE A 68 17.90 11.71 -2.95
C PHE A 68 18.95 10.66 -2.61
N ASP A 69 20.16 11.09 -2.36
CA ASP A 69 21.20 10.25 -1.78
C ASP A 69 20.84 9.85 -0.34
N MET A 70 20.92 8.58 -0.01
CA MET A 70 20.46 8.05 1.28
C MET A 70 21.34 8.49 2.46
N GLU A 71 22.61 8.79 2.23
CA GLU A 71 23.50 9.21 3.30
C GLU A 71 23.43 10.70 3.60
N THR A 72 23.34 11.50 2.56
CA THR A 72 23.48 12.97 2.67
C THR A 72 22.16 13.72 2.54
N GLY A 73 21.10 13.09 2.02
CA GLY A 73 19.83 13.74 1.66
C GLY A 73 19.94 14.72 0.48
N LYS A 74 21.07 14.73 -0.24
CA LYS A 74 21.23 15.60 -1.41
C LYS A 74 20.40 15.09 -2.57
N LEU A 75 19.72 16.01 -3.25
CA LEU A 75 18.97 15.72 -4.46
C LEU A 75 19.91 15.21 -5.57
N LYS A 76 19.60 14.04 -6.15
CA LYS A 76 20.32 13.43 -7.27
C LYS A 76 19.58 13.64 -8.59
N TYR A 77 18.27 13.35 -8.60
CA TYR A 77 17.43 13.45 -9.80
C TYR A 77 16.05 13.99 -9.48
N GLN A 78 15.46 14.68 -10.46
CA GLN A 78 14.05 15.07 -10.51
C GLN A 78 13.43 14.45 -11.75
N LEU A 79 12.38 13.66 -11.59
CA LEU A 79 11.72 12.89 -12.63
C LEU A 79 10.24 13.26 -12.68
N ALA A 80 9.57 12.92 -13.79
CA ALA A 80 8.15 13.18 -13.99
C ALA A 80 7.79 14.66 -13.79
N PRO A 81 8.32 15.59 -14.60
CA PRO A 81 7.98 17.01 -14.52
C PRO A 81 6.48 17.22 -14.78
N LYS A 82 5.90 18.25 -14.14
CA LYS A 82 4.49 18.58 -14.28
C LYS A 82 4.21 19.33 -15.57
N GLY A 83 3.27 18.85 -16.38
CA GLY A 83 2.88 19.49 -17.63
C GLY A 83 2.10 18.59 -18.58
N GLU A 84 1.91 19.05 -19.82
CA GLU A 84 1.09 18.42 -20.85
C GLU A 84 1.88 17.60 -21.87
N ALA A 85 3.21 17.74 -21.92
CA ALA A 85 4.04 16.98 -22.87
C ALA A 85 3.96 15.47 -22.65
N LYS A 86 4.51 14.68 -23.60
CA LYS A 86 4.42 13.23 -23.59
C LYS A 86 5.05 12.61 -22.34
N ASP A 87 6.18 13.13 -21.92
CA ASP A 87 7.00 12.70 -20.78
C ASP A 87 6.68 13.45 -19.46
N GLU A 88 5.77 14.44 -19.50
CA GLU A 88 5.28 15.17 -18.34
C GLU A 88 4.04 14.52 -17.75
N VAL A 89 3.79 14.72 -16.45
CA VAL A 89 2.65 14.20 -15.70
C VAL A 89 1.75 15.33 -15.21
N LEU A 90 0.45 15.07 -15.04
CA LEU A 90 -0.46 15.97 -14.35
C LEU A 90 -0.53 15.65 -12.86
N GLU A 91 -0.54 14.35 -12.53
CA GLU A 91 -0.72 13.85 -11.17
C GLU A 91 -0.03 12.47 -11.03
N ALA A 92 1.18 12.46 -10.47
CA ALA A 92 1.86 11.23 -10.10
C ALA A 92 1.19 10.64 -8.85
N SER A 93 0.21 9.75 -9.04
CA SER A 93 -0.63 9.23 -7.95
C SER A 93 0.02 8.08 -7.18
N ASN A 94 0.84 7.27 -7.85
CA ASN A 94 1.68 6.28 -7.21
C ASN A 94 2.91 5.98 -8.05
N PHE A 95 3.94 5.49 -7.39
CA PHE A 95 5.11 4.93 -8.06
C PHE A 95 5.47 3.57 -7.45
N GLU A 96 6.19 2.77 -8.21
CA GLU A 96 6.61 1.43 -7.83
C GLU A 96 8.02 1.15 -8.32
N LEU A 97 8.84 0.51 -7.49
CA LEU A 97 10.18 0.06 -7.83
C LEU A 97 10.17 -1.46 -8.01
N LEU A 98 10.63 -1.91 -9.15
CA LEU A 98 10.63 -3.33 -9.50
C LEU A 98 12.01 -3.75 -9.98
N LYS A 99 12.42 -4.94 -9.54
CA LYS A 99 13.60 -5.62 -10.05
C LYS A 99 13.20 -6.61 -11.14
N ASP A 100 13.91 -6.54 -12.27
CA ASP A 100 13.80 -7.49 -13.36
C ASP A 100 15.21 -7.94 -13.74
N ASN A 101 15.59 -9.14 -13.30
CA ASN A 101 16.97 -9.63 -13.33
C ASN A 101 17.92 -8.70 -12.55
N GLU A 102 18.92 -8.11 -13.21
CA GLU A 102 19.88 -7.17 -12.62
C GLU A 102 19.43 -5.70 -12.76
N GLU A 103 18.34 -5.44 -13.47
CA GLU A 103 17.84 -4.10 -13.74
C GLU A 103 16.83 -3.67 -12.68
N THR A 104 16.87 -2.38 -12.31
CA THR A 104 15.88 -1.77 -11.43
C THR A 104 15.06 -0.75 -12.21
N TRP A 105 13.75 -0.91 -12.20
CA TRP A 105 12.81 -0.07 -12.92
C TRP A 105 11.96 0.73 -11.96
N LEU A 106 11.80 2.03 -12.24
CA LEU A 106 10.83 2.89 -11.56
C LEU A 106 9.63 3.10 -12.49
N TYR A 107 8.46 2.70 -12.03
CA TYR A 107 7.19 2.96 -12.68
C TYR A 107 6.50 4.12 -11.98
N VAL A 108 6.03 5.11 -12.75
CA VAL A 108 5.28 6.26 -12.25
C VAL A 108 3.93 6.30 -12.96
N TYR A 109 2.85 6.21 -12.21
CA TYR A 109 1.51 6.29 -12.76
C TYR A 109 0.97 7.72 -12.67
N ASP A 110 0.56 8.28 -13.82
CA ASP A 110 -0.10 9.58 -13.95
C ASP A 110 -1.62 9.37 -14.00
N LEU A 111 -2.30 9.64 -12.89
CA LEU A 111 -3.75 9.55 -12.79
C LEU A 111 -4.45 10.53 -13.75
N GLY A 112 -3.91 11.76 -13.87
CA GLY A 112 -4.51 12.81 -14.69
C GLY A 112 -4.59 12.47 -16.18
N LYS A 113 -3.59 11.77 -16.71
CA LYS A 113 -3.51 11.38 -18.14
C LYS A 113 -3.74 9.90 -18.39
N GLY A 114 -3.90 9.09 -17.35
CA GLY A 114 -4.04 7.63 -17.47
C GLY A 114 -2.83 7.01 -18.18
N LYS A 115 -1.62 7.36 -17.79
CA LYS A 115 -0.40 6.81 -18.39
C LYS A 115 0.58 6.30 -17.35
N LEU A 116 1.41 5.36 -17.76
CA LEU A 116 2.47 4.76 -16.97
C LEU A 116 3.81 5.10 -17.61
N LEU A 117 4.69 5.77 -16.87
CA LEU A 117 6.04 6.09 -17.26
C LEU A 117 6.99 5.08 -16.63
N LYS A 118 7.89 4.53 -17.42
CA LYS A 118 8.91 3.59 -16.98
C LYS A 118 10.29 4.22 -17.11
N TYR A 119 11.05 4.25 -16.03
CA TYR A 119 12.43 4.77 -15.98
C TYR A 119 13.40 3.63 -15.69
N ASP A 120 14.55 3.63 -16.36
CA ASP A 120 15.68 2.78 -15.98
C ASP A 120 16.36 3.41 -14.76
N PHE A 121 15.95 2.95 -13.57
CA PHE A 121 16.39 3.55 -12.29
C PHE A 121 17.88 3.31 -12.04
N GLY A 122 18.42 2.18 -12.48
CA GLY A 122 19.85 1.87 -12.38
C GLY A 122 20.74 2.75 -13.26
N ASN A 123 20.17 3.36 -14.30
CA ASN A 123 20.91 4.12 -15.32
C ASN A 123 20.52 5.61 -15.38
N LEU A 124 19.90 6.16 -14.36
CA LEU A 124 19.46 7.57 -14.31
C LEU A 124 20.59 8.57 -14.54
N ALA A 125 21.83 8.23 -14.20
CA ALA A 125 23.00 9.07 -14.44
C ALA A 125 23.24 9.35 -15.92
N ASN A 126 22.88 8.42 -16.80
CA ASN A 126 23.06 8.55 -18.26
C ASN A 126 21.77 9.02 -18.95
N ASN A 127 20.59 8.61 -18.41
CA ASN A 127 19.29 8.98 -18.96
C ASN A 127 18.25 9.10 -17.87
N SER A 128 17.82 10.32 -17.57
CA SER A 128 16.75 10.65 -16.62
C SER A 128 15.36 10.79 -17.27
N ASN A 129 15.22 10.54 -18.56
CA ASN A 129 13.94 10.50 -19.25
C ASN A 129 13.29 9.11 -19.15
N PRO A 130 11.97 9.01 -19.23
CA PRO A 130 11.30 7.73 -19.25
C PRO A 130 11.72 6.96 -20.53
N THR A 131 12.07 5.68 -20.38
CA THR A 131 12.43 4.78 -21.47
C THR A 131 11.21 4.25 -22.20
N GLN A 132 10.07 4.20 -21.50
CA GLN A 132 8.79 3.72 -22.03
C GLN A 132 7.64 4.55 -21.42
N ILE A 133 6.63 4.83 -22.23
CA ILE A 133 5.42 5.54 -21.83
C ILE A 133 4.23 4.79 -22.43
N ASP A 134 3.44 4.15 -21.56
CA ASP A 134 2.23 3.43 -21.93
C ASP A 134 1.00 4.21 -21.50
N LYS A 135 -0.08 4.11 -22.26
CA LYS A 135 -1.35 4.77 -21.97
C LYS A 135 -2.46 3.75 -21.79
N LEU A 136 -3.29 3.95 -20.80
CA LEU A 136 -4.51 3.18 -20.60
C LEU A 136 -5.35 3.14 -21.89
N LYS A 137 -5.91 1.97 -22.17
CA LYS A 137 -6.78 1.74 -23.34
C LYS A 137 -8.27 1.97 -23.05
N SER A 138 -8.61 2.32 -21.81
CA SER A 138 -9.95 2.62 -21.36
C SER A 138 -10.02 4.02 -20.75
N ASN A 139 -11.23 4.51 -20.51
CA ASN A 139 -11.46 5.75 -19.75
C ASN A 139 -11.58 5.48 -18.24
N ASP A 140 -11.30 4.25 -17.80
CA ASP A 140 -11.32 3.91 -16.37
C ASP A 140 -10.25 4.69 -15.63
N ARG A 141 -10.60 5.18 -14.44
CA ARG A 141 -9.68 5.91 -13.56
C ARG A 141 -9.21 5.00 -12.46
N TYR A 142 -7.93 4.71 -12.46
CA TYR A 142 -7.27 3.96 -11.40
C TYR A 142 -6.46 4.91 -10.53
N TYR A 143 -6.59 4.80 -9.22
CA TYR A 143 -5.79 5.60 -8.29
C TYR A 143 -4.49 4.88 -7.85
N CYS A 144 -4.37 3.58 -8.13
CA CYS A 144 -3.16 2.80 -7.87
C CYS A 144 -3.06 1.69 -8.92
N ILE A 145 -1.89 1.52 -9.51
CA ILE A 145 -1.58 0.45 -10.47
C ILE A 145 -0.29 -0.21 -10.01
N ASN A 146 -0.30 -1.53 -9.84
CA ASN A 146 0.85 -2.32 -9.46
C ASN A 146 1.16 -3.38 -10.52
N ASN A 147 2.42 -3.51 -10.89
CA ASN A 147 2.88 -4.58 -11.77
C ASN A 147 2.88 -5.92 -11.04
N ILE A 148 2.23 -6.92 -11.61
CA ILE A 148 2.11 -8.28 -11.06
C ILE A 148 2.86 -9.33 -11.90
N GLY A 149 3.89 -8.89 -12.62
CA GLY A 149 4.75 -9.76 -13.45
C GLY A 149 4.20 -9.94 -14.85
N LYS A 150 3.01 -10.48 -15.01
CA LYS A 150 2.28 -10.58 -16.29
C LYS A 150 1.12 -9.59 -16.26
N GLY A 151 1.39 -8.32 -16.58
CA GLY A 151 0.39 -7.24 -16.51
C GLY A 151 0.31 -6.56 -15.14
N TYR A 152 -0.86 -6.01 -14.83
CA TYR A 152 -1.05 -5.12 -13.69
C TYR A 152 -2.34 -5.41 -12.94
N ALA A 153 -2.31 -5.17 -11.61
CA ALA A 153 -3.49 -5.07 -10.77
C ALA A 153 -3.78 -3.58 -10.50
N ALA A 154 -4.94 -3.12 -10.89
CA ALA A 154 -5.34 -1.72 -10.80
C ALA A 154 -6.50 -1.53 -9.82
N LEU A 155 -6.36 -0.56 -8.92
CA LEU A 155 -7.38 -0.14 -7.97
C LEU A 155 -8.11 1.09 -8.50
N GLY A 156 -9.44 1.04 -8.43
CA GLY A 156 -10.35 2.13 -8.79
C GLY A 156 -11.57 2.11 -7.88
N VAL A 157 -12.55 2.97 -8.17
CA VAL A 157 -13.86 2.95 -7.50
C VAL A 157 -14.82 2.16 -8.40
N PHE A 158 -15.04 0.89 -8.05
CA PHE A 158 -15.86 -0.04 -8.83
C PHE A 158 -17.05 -0.53 -7.99
N GLU A 159 -18.18 -0.82 -8.62
CA GLU A 159 -19.37 -1.23 -7.88
C GLU A 159 -19.32 -2.68 -7.34
N ASN A 160 -18.60 -3.58 -8.00
CA ASN A 160 -18.75 -5.02 -7.73
C ASN A 160 -17.46 -5.81 -7.54
N HIS A 161 -16.31 -5.17 -7.62
CA HIS A 161 -15.00 -5.82 -7.49
C HIS A 161 -13.94 -4.86 -6.95
N LYS A 162 -12.81 -5.40 -6.54
CA LYS A 162 -11.74 -4.60 -5.94
C LYS A 162 -10.66 -4.20 -6.94
N PHE A 163 -10.31 -5.09 -7.87
CA PHE A 163 -9.25 -4.90 -8.84
C PHE A 163 -9.74 -5.08 -10.27
N ASP A 164 -9.26 -4.23 -11.17
CA ASP A 164 -9.16 -4.56 -12.57
C ASP A 164 -7.80 -5.20 -12.84
N LEU A 165 -7.78 -6.27 -13.63
CA LEU A 165 -6.55 -6.88 -14.10
C LEU A 165 -6.28 -6.43 -15.54
N LEU A 166 -5.10 -5.82 -15.74
CA LEU A 166 -4.69 -5.27 -17.02
C LEU A 166 -3.53 -6.10 -17.57
N ASN A 167 -3.50 -6.29 -18.89
CA ASN A 167 -2.36 -6.89 -19.56
C ASN A 167 -1.19 -5.89 -19.72
N ASP A 168 -0.05 -6.35 -20.28
CA ASP A 168 1.14 -5.51 -20.48
C ASP A 168 0.89 -4.28 -21.39
N SER A 169 -0.18 -4.27 -22.18
CA SER A 169 -0.61 -3.12 -22.98
C SER A 169 -1.60 -2.21 -22.26
N LEU A 170 -1.75 -2.33 -20.95
CA LEU A 170 -2.70 -1.59 -20.10
C LEU A 170 -4.15 -1.72 -20.55
N LYS A 171 -4.51 -2.86 -21.14
CA LYS A 171 -5.89 -3.20 -21.50
C LYS A 171 -6.48 -4.15 -20.47
N LYS A 172 -7.63 -3.78 -19.91
CA LYS A 172 -8.39 -4.64 -18.99
C LYS A 172 -8.81 -5.95 -19.68
N TYR A 173 -8.56 -7.06 -18.98
CA TYR A 173 -8.98 -8.39 -19.44
C TYR A 173 -9.82 -9.15 -18.42
N SER A 174 -9.77 -8.76 -17.14
CA SER A 174 -10.52 -9.42 -16.07
C SER A 174 -10.73 -8.48 -14.88
N THR A 175 -11.55 -8.93 -13.93
CA THR A 175 -11.76 -8.27 -12.63
C THR A 175 -11.50 -9.27 -11.51
N TYR A 176 -11.12 -8.79 -10.32
CA TYR A 176 -10.85 -9.66 -9.20
C TYR A 176 -11.21 -9.03 -7.84
N GLY A 177 -11.56 -9.91 -6.89
CA GLY A 177 -11.72 -9.58 -5.49
C GLY A 177 -13.03 -8.87 -5.16
N SER A 178 -13.37 -8.88 -3.88
CA SER A 178 -14.51 -8.17 -3.30
C SER A 178 -14.00 -7.13 -2.30
N TYR A 179 -14.84 -6.17 -1.97
CA TYR A 179 -14.59 -5.23 -0.89
C TYR A 179 -14.61 -5.92 0.48
N LEU A 180 -13.97 -5.29 1.47
CA LEU A 180 -14.06 -5.73 2.86
C LEU A 180 -15.52 -5.57 3.33
N PRO A 181 -16.07 -6.59 4.00
CA PRO A 181 -17.43 -6.49 4.51
C PRO A 181 -17.49 -5.45 5.63
N ASN A 182 -18.47 -4.54 5.55
CA ASN A 182 -18.80 -3.64 6.64
C ASN A 182 -19.60 -4.37 7.73
N LYS A 183 -19.50 -3.89 8.96
CA LYS A 183 -20.26 -4.43 10.10
C LYS A 183 -21.78 -4.36 9.87
N GLU A 184 -22.26 -3.25 9.30
CA GLU A 184 -23.65 -3.09 8.88
C GLU A 184 -23.77 -3.25 7.37
N LYS A 185 -24.86 -3.85 6.88
CA LYS A 185 -25.10 -4.03 5.45
C LYS A 185 -25.31 -2.66 4.77
N VAL A 186 -24.53 -2.39 3.73
CA VAL A 186 -24.63 -1.18 2.91
C VAL A 186 -25.28 -1.54 1.59
N SER A 187 -26.35 -0.81 1.21
CA SER A 187 -27.07 -1.03 -0.05
C SER A 187 -26.39 -0.30 -1.21
N ASN A 188 -25.79 0.86 -0.95
CA ASN A 188 -25.12 1.66 -1.97
C ASN A 188 -23.69 1.13 -2.18
N LYS A 189 -23.49 0.43 -3.27
CA LYS A 189 -22.19 -0.19 -3.61
C LYS A 189 -21.09 0.82 -3.93
N MET A 190 -21.44 2.02 -4.39
CA MET A 190 -20.46 3.08 -4.63
C MET A 190 -19.87 3.60 -3.31
N ILE A 191 -20.73 3.79 -2.30
CA ILE A 191 -20.26 4.17 -0.94
C ILE A 191 -19.37 3.06 -0.35
N ASP A 192 -19.74 1.80 -0.55
CA ASP A 192 -18.92 0.66 -0.11
C ASP A 192 -17.55 0.66 -0.82
N ALA A 193 -17.52 0.94 -2.11
CA ALA A 193 -16.29 1.09 -2.88
C ALA A 193 -15.41 2.25 -2.36
N MET A 194 -16.01 3.40 -2.08
CA MET A 194 -15.31 4.58 -1.53
C MET A 194 -14.74 4.31 -0.13
N ALA A 195 -15.51 3.67 0.75
CA ALA A 195 -15.03 3.27 2.08
C ALA A 195 -13.87 2.26 2.02
N ASN A 196 -13.79 1.49 0.94
CA ASN A 196 -12.68 0.56 0.68
C ASN A 196 -11.50 1.20 -0.07
N PHE A 197 -11.49 2.54 -0.23
CA PHE A 197 -10.36 3.25 -0.83
C PHE A 197 -9.08 2.97 -0.04
N GLY A 198 -7.97 2.75 -0.76
CA GLY A 198 -6.69 2.40 -0.14
C GLY A 198 -5.64 2.12 -1.19
N ARG A 199 -4.59 1.41 -0.83
CA ARG A 199 -3.43 1.15 -1.70
C ARG A 199 -3.06 -0.33 -1.68
N SER A 200 -2.13 -0.69 -2.54
CA SER A 200 -1.47 -1.99 -2.52
C SER A 200 0.03 -1.85 -2.75
N VAL A 201 0.77 -2.80 -2.21
CA VAL A 201 2.21 -2.97 -2.42
C VAL A 201 2.48 -4.38 -2.93
N VAL A 202 3.53 -4.53 -3.74
CA VAL A 202 3.91 -5.80 -4.34
C VAL A 202 5.35 -6.15 -3.96
N SER A 203 5.62 -7.42 -3.64
CA SER A 203 6.97 -7.89 -3.38
C SER A 203 7.88 -7.77 -4.60
N SER A 204 9.17 -7.52 -4.39
CA SER A 204 10.17 -7.37 -5.47
C SER A 204 10.21 -8.58 -6.42
N ASP A 205 9.96 -9.79 -5.90
CA ASP A 205 9.85 -11.04 -6.67
C ASP A 205 8.48 -11.25 -7.35
N LYS A 206 7.54 -10.31 -7.20
CA LYS A 206 6.19 -10.32 -7.77
C LYS A 206 5.38 -11.56 -7.42
N LYS A 207 5.57 -12.10 -6.20
CA LYS A 207 4.80 -13.27 -5.73
C LYS A 207 3.64 -12.92 -4.81
N ILE A 208 3.74 -11.76 -4.11
CA ILE A 208 2.77 -11.33 -3.12
C ILE A 208 2.32 -9.91 -3.42
N LEU A 209 1.00 -9.69 -3.40
CA LEU A 209 0.38 -8.38 -3.35
C LEU A 209 -0.33 -8.23 -2.01
N VAL A 210 -0.11 -7.11 -1.33
CA VAL A 210 -0.83 -6.77 -0.09
C VAL A 210 -1.64 -5.52 -0.33
N ASN A 211 -2.95 -5.63 -0.12
CA ASN A 211 -3.89 -4.50 -0.22
C ASN A 211 -4.36 -4.08 1.17
N PHE A 212 -4.52 -2.79 1.37
CA PHE A 212 -5.08 -2.20 2.58
C PHE A 212 -6.07 -1.08 2.25
N SER A 213 -6.96 -0.79 3.20
CA SER A 213 -7.90 0.33 3.13
C SER A 213 -7.59 1.34 4.22
N PHE A 214 -7.72 2.63 3.91
CA PHE A 214 -7.55 3.70 4.90
C PHE A 214 -8.63 3.69 6.00
N ALA A 215 -9.77 3.05 5.73
CA ALA A 215 -10.91 2.96 6.64
C ALA A 215 -10.92 1.70 7.53
N SER A 216 -9.92 0.81 7.39
CA SER A 216 -9.89 -0.43 8.17
C SER A 216 -8.49 -0.85 8.59
N GLY A 217 -8.39 -1.55 9.72
CA GLY A 217 -7.17 -2.23 10.14
C GLY A 217 -7.06 -3.64 9.55
N VAL A 218 -7.30 -3.80 8.24
CA VAL A 218 -7.23 -5.09 7.53
C VAL A 218 -6.20 -5.00 6.42
N LEU A 219 -5.20 -5.89 6.47
CA LEU A 219 -4.30 -6.17 5.35
C LEU A 219 -4.77 -7.45 4.66
N ARG A 220 -4.95 -7.38 3.38
CA ARG A 220 -5.39 -8.48 2.56
C ARG A 220 -4.25 -8.99 1.68
N PHE A 221 -3.79 -10.21 1.94
CA PHE A 221 -2.68 -10.84 1.25
C PHE A 221 -3.18 -11.67 0.06
N TYR A 222 -2.52 -11.50 -1.08
CA TYR A 222 -2.80 -12.24 -2.30
C TYR A 222 -1.52 -12.87 -2.83
N ASP A 223 -1.60 -14.13 -3.27
CA ASP A 223 -0.60 -14.73 -4.13
C ASP A 223 -0.77 -14.19 -5.56
N ILE A 224 0.33 -13.85 -6.18
CA ILE A 224 0.38 -13.51 -7.61
C ILE A 224 0.77 -14.78 -8.36
N LYS A 225 -0.08 -15.21 -9.29
CA LYS A 225 0.18 -16.38 -10.12
C LYS A 225 -0.32 -16.15 -11.54
N ASP A 226 0.59 -16.24 -12.52
CA ASP A 226 0.26 -16.16 -13.95
C ASP A 226 -0.57 -14.94 -14.36
N GLY A 227 -0.28 -13.75 -13.74
CA GLY A 227 -0.98 -12.50 -14.01
C GLY A 227 -2.34 -12.39 -13.30
N THR A 228 -2.68 -13.31 -12.40
CA THR A 228 -3.89 -13.23 -11.58
C THR A 228 -3.57 -13.18 -10.10
N LEU A 229 -4.55 -12.80 -9.29
CA LEU A 229 -4.48 -12.76 -7.84
C LEU A 229 -5.23 -13.96 -7.25
N ILE A 230 -4.71 -14.52 -6.16
CA ILE A 230 -5.37 -15.57 -5.38
C ILE A 230 -5.38 -15.09 -3.93
N HIS A 231 -6.56 -14.84 -3.37
CA HIS A 231 -6.68 -14.44 -1.97
C HIS A 231 -6.09 -15.50 -1.05
N ARG A 232 -5.14 -15.10 -0.20
CA ARG A 232 -4.46 -15.98 0.75
C ARG A 232 -5.02 -15.81 2.15
N LYS A 233 -5.05 -14.60 2.68
CA LYS A 233 -5.39 -14.32 4.08
C LYS A 233 -5.71 -12.85 4.30
N ASP A 234 -6.61 -12.59 5.24
CA ASP A 234 -6.79 -11.27 5.84
C ASP A 234 -6.10 -11.24 7.21
N ALA A 235 -5.18 -10.30 7.42
CA ALA A 235 -4.63 -9.98 8.73
C ALA A 235 -5.42 -8.80 9.31
N VAL A 236 -6.09 -9.03 10.43
CA VAL A 236 -7.07 -8.10 10.99
C VAL A 236 -6.59 -7.55 12.33
N VAL A 237 -6.34 -6.26 12.39
CA VAL A 237 -6.18 -5.47 13.63
C VAL A 237 -7.56 -4.96 14.06
N LYS A 238 -8.30 -4.39 13.09
CA LYS A 238 -9.64 -3.85 13.28
C LYS A 238 -10.47 -4.02 12.00
N PRO A 239 -11.66 -4.64 12.08
CA PRO A 239 -12.51 -4.82 10.92
C PRO A 239 -13.08 -3.48 10.41
N MET A 240 -13.59 -3.48 9.17
CA MET A 240 -14.30 -2.36 8.59
C MET A 240 -15.55 -2.04 9.40
N ASN A 241 -15.73 -0.77 9.76
CA ASN A 241 -16.91 -0.31 10.50
C ASN A 241 -17.21 1.16 10.16
N TYR A 242 -18.21 1.38 9.33
CA TYR A 242 -18.71 2.71 8.99
C TYR A 242 -20.23 2.72 8.89
N LYS A 243 -20.83 3.91 9.04
CA LYS A 243 -22.25 4.18 8.80
C LYS A 243 -22.39 5.08 7.59
N VAL A 244 -23.49 4.88 6.85
CA VAL A 244 -23.87 5.77 5.75
C VAL A 244 -24.73 6.91 6.29
N LYS A 245 -24.31 8.14 5.99
CA LYS A 245 -25.05 9.36 6.37
C LYS A 245 -24.89 10.40 5.25
N ASN A 246 -26.00 10.98 4.79
CA ASN A 246 -26.01 12.00 3.74
C ASN A 246 -25.25 11.57 2.46
N ASP A 247 -25.49 10.34 2.00
CA ASP A 247 -24.83 9.73 0.84
C ASP A 247 -23.29 9.67 0.92
N ASP A 248 -22.74 9.67 2.11
CA ASP A 248 -21.32 9.50 2.41
C ASP A 248 -21.12 8.47 3.52
N TYR A 249 -19.88 7.99 3.70
CA TYR A 249 -19.55 7.09 4.80
C TYR A 249 -18.90 7.85 5.96
N GLN A 250 -19.20 7.43 7.18
CA GLN A 250 -18.60 7.93 8.40
C GLN A 250 -17.96 6.79 9.19
N LEU A 251 -16.65 6.83 9.35
CA LEU A 251 -15.90 5.83 10.14
C LEU A 251 -16.34 5.86 11.59
N GLN A 252 -16.63 4.70 12.16
CA GLN A 252 -17.05 4.59 13.56
C GLN A 252 -15.86 4.35 14.50
N ASP A 253 -14.81 3.67 14.00
CA ASP A 253 -13.67 3.20 14.79
C ASP A 253 -12.34 3.91 14.42
N GLY A 254 -12.40 5.01 13.66
CA GLY A 254 -11.24 5.78 13.19
C GLY A 254 -10.56 5.17 11.97
N LEU A 255 -9.43 5.76 11.57
CA LEU A 255 -8.63 5.37 10.42
C LEU A 255 -7.96 4.01 10.62
N GLY A 256 -7.67 3.36 9.51
CA GLY A 256 -6.99 2.09 9.46
C GLY A 256 -5.50 2.19 9.13
N PHE A 257 -5.06 1.41 8.15
CA PHE A 257 -3.70 1.48 7.63
C PHE A 257 -3.54 2.67 6.68
N LEU A 258 -2.58 3.53 6.96
CA LEU A 258 -2.29 4.72 6.15
C LEU A 258 -1.32 4.43 5.02
N ASP A 259 -0.36 3.56 5.26
CA ASP A 259 0.68 3.20 4.30
C ASP A 259 1.23 1.81 4.58
N ALA A 260 1.94 1.24 3.61
CA ALA A 260 2.67 -0.01 3.78
C ALA A 260 3.92 -0.04 2.90
N ALA A 261 5.00 -0.62 3.42
CA ALA A 261 6.20 -0.94 2.69
C ALA A 261 6.48 -2.45 2.75
N ILE A 262 7.17 -2.95 1.74
CA ILE A 262 7.49 -4.37 1.62
C ILE A 262 9.00 -4.52 1.41
N SER A 263 9.64 -5.38 2.22
CA SER A 263 11.04 -5.78 2.05
C SER A 263 11.12 -7.14 1.36
N ASP A 264 12.29 -7.74 1.30
CA ASP A 264 12.44 -9.10 0.74
C ASP A 264 11.78 -10.20 1.63
N ASN A 265 11.47 -9.91 2.89
CA ASN A 265 10.97 -10.91 3.84
C ASN A 265 9.64 -10.55 4.52
N TYR A 266 9.32 -9.25 4.64
CA TYR A 266 8.23 -8.78 5.48
C TYR A 266 7.43 -7.63 4.86
N VAL A 267 6.24 -7.46 5.38
CA VAL A 267 5.37 -6.30 5.13
C VAL A 267 5.33 -5.45 6.40
N TYR A 268 5.56 -4.17 6.25
CA TYR A 268 5.48 -3.16 7.32
C TYR A 268 4.30 -2.24 7.01
N ALA A 269 3.32 -2.19 7.90
CA ALA A 269 2.09 -1.44 7.67
C ALA A 269 1.89 -0.40 8.77
N LEU A 270 1.74 0.85 8.36
CA LEU A 270 1.54 2.01 9.23
C LEU A 270 0.07 2.10 9.63
N TYR A 271 -0.23 1.91 10.90
CA TYR A 271 -1.58 1.87 11.44
C TYR A 271 -1.89 3.08 12.33
N SER A 272 -2.98 3.78 12.05
CA SER A 272 -3.43 4.93 12.84
C SER A 272 -4.30 4.52 14.01
N GLY A 273 -5.47 3.98 13.76
CA GLY A 273 -6.50 3.74 14.80
C GLY A 273 -7.15 5.01 15.33
N GLU A 274 -6.64 6.19 14.97
CA GLU A 274 -7.12 7.49 15.44
C GLU A 274 -8.36 7.93 14.66
N LYS A 275 -9.18 8.78 15.29
CA LYS A 275 -10.29 9.42 14.59
C LYS A 275 -9.77 10.36 13.52
N GLU A 276 -10.47 10.41 12.40
CA GLU A 276 -10.16 11.33 11.32
C GLU A 276 -10.18 12.78 11.81
N ASN A 277 -9.09 13.51 11.56
CA ASN A 277 -8.95 14.91 11.90
C ASN A 277 -8.91 15.75 10.62
N PHE A 278 -10.05 16.30 10.22
CA PHE A 278 -10.17 17.12 9.01
C PHE A 278 -9.40 18.46 9.07
N ASN A 279 -8.88 18.85 10.24
CA ASN A 279 -8.03 20.04 10.37
C ASN A 279 -6.54 19.73 10.14
N ALA A 280 -6.14 18.47 10.13
CA ALA A 280 -4.78 18.08 9.83
C ALA A 280 -4.58 18.01 8.30
N PRO A 281 -3.44 18.49 7.77
CA PRO A 281 -3.16 18.43 6.32
C PRO A 281 -3.07 16.99 5.81
N MET A 282 -2.58 16.07 6.64
CA MET A 282 -2.52 14.63 6.35
C MET A 282 -2.74 13.81 7.63
N PRO A 283 -3.40 12.65 7.55
CA PRO A 283 -3.48 11.74 8.68
C PRO A 283 -2.10 11.17 8.99
N THR A 284 -1.80 11.00 10.27
CA THR A 284 -0.53 10.43 10.74
C THR A 284 -0.75 9.26 11.67
N ALA A 285 0.27 8.44 11.85
CA ALA A 285 0.25 7.29 12.73
C ALA A 285 1.64 7.03 13.32
N SER A 286 1.70 6.32 14.44
CA SER A 286 2.94 5.94 15.10
C SER A 286 3.13 4.44 15.28
N TYR A 287 2.14 3.61 14.93
CA TYR A 287 2.26 2.16 15.04
C TYR A 287 2.59 1.54 13.69
N VAL A 288 3.63 0.68 13.67
CA VAL A 288 4.02 -0.10 12.50
C VAL A 288 3.89 -1.58 12.82
N TYR A 289 3.03 -2.27 12.08
CA TYR A 289 2.80 -3.70 12.20
C TYR A 289 3.64 -4.45 11.17
N LYS A 290 4.48 -5.37 11.62
CA LYS A 290 5.33 -6.22 10.78
C LYS A 290 4.71 -7.60 10.60
N TYR A 291 4.50 -8.01 9.35
CA TYR A 291 3.93 -9.31 8.99
C TYR A 291 4.90 -10.09 8.11
N ASP A 292 4.90 -11.42 8.22
CA ASP A 292 5.49 -12.25 7.18
C ASP A 292 4.60 -12.31 5.92
N TYR A 293 5.10 -12.88 4.84
CA TYR A 293 4.35 -13.03 3.59
C TYR A 293 3.16 -14.00 3.67
N GLN A 294 3.05 -14.77 4.75
CA GLN A 294 1.89 -15.60 5.07
C GLN A 294 0.81 -14.80 5.82
N GLY A 295 1.05 -13.51 6.11
CA GLY A 295 0.14 -12.63 6.84
C GLY A 295 0.10 -12.93 8.35
N ASN A 296 1.16 -13.50 8.92
CA ASN A 296 1.29 -13.68 10.36
C ASN A 296 2.03 -12.49 10.97
N LEU A 297 1.46 -11.91 12.02
CA LEU A 297 2.06 -10.82 12.78
C LEU A 297 3.38 -11.31 13.43
N LYS A 298 4.45 -10.56 13.26
CA LYS A 298 5.77 -10.81 13.85
C LYS A 298 6.11 -9.83 14.95
N ASP A 299 5.99 -8.54 14.66
CA ASP A 299 6.30 -7.47 15.59
C ASP A 299 5.29 -6.33 15.47
N VAL A 300 5.16 -5.55 16.55
CA VAL A 300 4.51 -4.25 16.54
C VAL A 300 5.52 -3.23 17.05
N TYR A 301 5.75 -2.18 16.28
CA TYR A 301 6.63 -1.08 16.66
C TYR A 301 5.80 0.16 16.97
N HIS A 302 6.22 0.92 17.99
CA HIS A 302 5.72 2.24 18.27
C HIS A 302 6.84 3.25 18.04
N LEU A 303 6.66 4.13 17.06
CA LEU A 303 7.61 5.17 16.70
C LEU A 303 7.49 6.35 17.66
N ASP A 304 8.61 6.99 17.99
CA ASP A 304 8.65 8.22 18.80
C ASP A 304 8.07 9.45 18.08
N LYS A 305 7.84 9.36 16.77
CA LYS A 305 7.22 10.39 15.94
C LYS A 305 6.14 9.81 15.05
N ALA A 306 4.96 10.47 15.07
CA ALA A 306 3.91 10.15 14.11
C ALA A 306 4.31 10.55 12.69
N THR A 307 3.94 9.73 11.72
CA THR A 307 4.31 9.86 10.31
C THR A 307 3.12 9.53 9.41
N PHE A 308 3.16 9.93 8.15
CA PHE A 308 2.12 9.64 7.16
C PHE A 308 2.56 8.59 6.11
N THR A 309 3.87 8.34 5.98
CA THR A 309 4.44 7.38 5.01
C THR A 309 5.66 6.69 5.59
N LEU A 310 5.97 5.51 5.07
CA LEU A 310 7.13 4.75 5.49
C LEU A 310 7.78 4.01 4.33
N ALA A 311 9.07 3.76 4.45
CA ALA A 311 9.82 2.84 3.62
C ALA A 311 10.66 1.92 4.50
N VAL A 312 11.05 0.79 3.98
CA VAL A 312 11.92 -0.17 4.66
C VAL A 312 13.07 -0.58 3.75
N LYS A 313 14.25 -0.77 4.33
CA LYS A 313 15.38 -1.33 3.60
C LYS A 313 15.14 -2.81 3.31
N ASN A 314 15.53 -3.28 2.13
CA ASN A 314 15.26 -4.67 1.70
C ASN A 314 15.81 -5.73 2.66
N ASP A 315 16.91 -5.44 3.37
CA ASP A 315 17.51 -6.33 4.36
C ASP A 315 16.87 -6.26 5.76
N ASP A 316 15.78 -5.55 5.92
CA ASP A 316 15.04 -5.35 7.19
C ASP A 316 15.89 -4.71 8.30
N SER A 317 16.95 -3.99 7.96
CA SER A 317 17.81 -3.34 8.96
C SER A 317 17.29 -2.00 9.44
N GLN A 318 16.61 -1.25 8.58
CA GLN A 318 16.18 0.11 8.85
C GLN A 318 14.78 0.39 8.29
N LEU A 319 14.03 1.17 9.06
CA LEU A 319 12.78 1.80 8.66
C LEU A 319 13.01 3.31 8.47
N PHE A 320 12.38 3.89 7.47
CA PHE A 320 12.45 5.31 7.12
C PHE A 320 11.05 5.89 7.09
N THR A 321 10.91 7.12 7.58
CA THR A 321 9.63 7.82 7.57
C THR A 321 9.82 9.30 7.22
N ILE A 322 8.75 9.95 6.74
CA ILE A 322 8.69 11.39 6.62
C ILE A 322 7.65 11.88 7.62
N VAL A 323 8.06 12.78 8.51
CA VAL A 323 7.20 13.41 9.49
C VAL A 323 6.68 14.73 8.92
N ASP A 324 5.44 15.09 9.23
CA ASP A 324 4.88 16.40 8.90
C ASP A 324 5.58 17.51 9.72
N ASP A 325 6.67 18.02 9.17
CA ASP A 325 7.54 19.05 9.75
C ASP A 325 7.87 20.06 8.62
N PRO A 326 7.77 21.38 8.86
CA PRO A 326 8.08 22.41 7.86
C PRO A 326 9.47 22.28 7.22
N ASN A 327 10.40 21.59 7.87
CA ASN A 327 11.76 21.33 7.38
C ASN A 327 11.93 19.88 6.95
N SER A 328 11.09 19.36 6.14
CA SER A 328 11.04 17.96 5.67
C SER A 328 12.32 17.15 5.88
N LYS A 329 12.22 16.10 6.70
CA LYS A 329 13.34 15.22 7.05
C LYS A 329 12.91 13.77 6.94
N ILE A 330 13.85 12.94 6.54
CA ILE A 330 13.69 11.49 6.68
C ILE A 330 14.21 11.09 8.06
N PHE A 331 13.36 10.44 8.83
CA PHE A 331 13.67 9.87 10.13
C PHE A 331 14.06 8.40 9.95
N VAL A 332 15.17 8.00 10.55
CA VAL A 332 15.76 6.67 10.43
C VAL A 332 15.58 5.92 11.73
N TYR A 333 15.04 4.72 11.67
CA TYR A 333 14.87 3.81 12.80
C TYR A 333 15.62 2.50 12.54
N ASN A 334 16.36 2.00 13.50
CA ASN A 334 17.00 0.70 13.41
C ASN A 334 16.03 -0.39 13.88
N LEU A 335 15.84 -1.42 13.07
CA LEU A 335 14.93 -2.54 13.34
C LEU A 335 15.60 -3.73 14.03
N LYS A 336 16.92 -3.71 14.13
CA LYS A 336 17.76 -4.78 14.74
C LYS A 336 18.47 -4.29 15.96
#